data_cc9017f8f51dc707006e5ec005725bae
#
_entry.id   cc9017f8f51dc707006e5ec005725bae
#
_cell.length_a   1.000
_cell.length_b   1.000
_cell.length_c   1.000
_cell.angle_alpha   90.00
_cell.angle_beta   90.00
_cell.angle_gamma   90.00
#
_symmetry.space_group_name_H-M   'P 1'
#
loop_
_entity.id
_entity.type
_entity.pdbx_description
1 polymer ?
#
loop_
_entity_poly.entity_id
_entity_poly.type
_entity_poly.pdbx_seq_one_letter_code
_entity_poly.pdbx_strand_id
1 'polypeptide(L)'
;YCYQCVAGPDLLTVKVVDGVATEVEPNFCAADVHPGGGRVCVKAFGLVQKTYNPHRILTPMKRTNPVKGRDEDPGFVPISWDEAFDLIAARLNDIRATGLTDASGYPRVAASFGGGGTPQSYMGTLPAFLAAWGPIDMGFGSGQGVKCYHSEHLYGEFWHRAFIVAPDTPLCNYLISCGSNVEASGGVAGIRRHADARARGMKRVQVEPHLSITGACSAQWVPIKPKTDAAFLF
;
A
#
# COMPACT_ATOMS: atom_id res chain seq x y z
N TYR A 1 5.22 4.78 15.61
CA TYR A 1 4.31 5.22 14.54
C TYR A 1 3.64 4.04 13.85
N CYS A 2 2.49 4.30 13.24
CA CYS A 2 1.79 3.32 12.44
C CYS A 2 2.40 3.23 11.03
N TYR A 3 2.71 2.01 10.60
CA TYR A 3 3.29 1.74 9.28
C TYR A 3 2.46 0.72 8.49
N GLN A 4 1.17 0.66 8.73
CA GLN A 4 0.30 -0.30 8.02
C GLN A 4 -0.06 0.11 6.59
N CYS A 5 0.12 1.37 6.23
CA CYS A 5 -0.19 1.86 4.89
C CYS A 5 0.71 3.04 4.48
N VAL A 6 0.62 3.41 3.20
CA VAL A 6 1.36 4.52 2.59
C VAL A 6 0.82 5.91 2.96
N ALA A 7 -0.40 5.98 3.51
CA ALA A 7 -1.10 7.26 3.72
C ALA A 7 -0.53 8.14 4.84
N GLY A 8 0.60 7.79 5.37
CA GLY A 8 1.37 8.57 6.32
C GLY A 8 1.78 7.75 7.54
N PRO A 9 2.93 8.04 8.12
CA PRO A 9 3.33 7.47 9.38
C PRO A 9 2.59 8.20 10.52
N ASP A 10 1.37 7.76 10.83
CA ASP A 10 0.65 8.31 11.97
C ASP A 10 1.43 8.03 13.26
N LEU A 11 1.60 9.05 14.08
CA LEU A 11 2.31 8.95 15.35
C LEU A 11 1.39 8.37 16.42
N LEU A 12 1.88 7.36 17.12
CA LEU A 12 1.12 6.61 18.10
C LEU A 12 1.69 6.80 19.50
N THR A 13 0.81 6.77 20.49
CA THR A 13 1.15 6.48 21.86
C THR A 13 0.81 5.03 22.15
N VAL A 14 1.73 4.31 22.78
CA VAL A 14 1.54 2.88 23.11
C VAL A 14 1.66 2.74 24.61
N LYS A 15 0.61 2.21 25.24
CA LYS A 15 0.64 1.84 26.64
C LYS A 15 1.28 0.46 26.78
N VAL A 16 2.29 0.37 27.62
CA VAL A 16 3.00 -0.86 27.92
C VAL A 16 2.85 -1.17 29.41
N VAL A 17 2.44 -2.39 29.73
CA VAL A 17 2.32 -2.89 31.09
C VAL A 17 3.15 -4.18 31.17
N ASP A 18 4.11 -4.23 32.07
CA ASP A 18 5.00 -5.38 32.28
C ASP A 18 5.66 -5.88 30.99
N GLY A 19 6.08 -4.96 30.12
CA GLY A 19 6.70 -5.26 28.84
C GLY A 19 5.74 -5.64 27.72
N VAL A 20 4.43 -5.65 27.95
CA VAL A 20 3.40 -6.00 26.98
C VAL A 20 2.67 -4.73 26.51
N ALA A 21 2.59 -4.51 25.21
CA ALA A 21 1.77 -3.46 24.65
C ALA A 21 0.28 -3.80 24.82
N THR A 22 -0.46 -2.97 25.53
CA THR A 22 -1.86 -3.24 25.87
C THR A 22 -2.84 -2.34 25.12
N GLU A 23 -2.41 -1.14 24.71
CA GLU A 23 -3.28 -0.16 24.08
C GLU A 23 -2.49 0.74 23.13
N VAL A 24 -3.14 1.17 22.07
CA VAL A 24 -2.61 2.15 21.11
C VAL A 24 -3.57 3.33 21.05
N GLU A 25 -3.02 4.53 21.16
CA GLU A 25 -3.77 5.77 21.15
C GLU A 25 -3.20 6.80 20.16
N PRO A 26 -3.99 7.79 19.74
CA PRO A 26 -3.51 8.97 19.02
C PRO A 26 -2.43 9.71 19.82
N ASN A 27 -1.44 10.26 19.14
CA ASN A 27 -0.44 11.10 19.79
C ASN A 27 -0.73 12.59 19.58
N PHE A 28 -1.59 13.15 20.40
CA PHE A 28 -1.94 14.57 20.32
C PHE A 28 -0.79 15.52 20.72
N CYS A 29 0.26 15.02 21.37
CA CYS A 29 1.46 15.83 21.61
C CYS A 29 2.19 16.20 20.31
N ALA A 30 1.92 15.47 19.24
CA ALA A 30 2.47 15.76 17.91
C ALA A 30 1.49 16.52 16.99
N ALA A 31 0.42 17.10 17.54
CA ALA A 31 -0.63 17.74 16.77
C ALA A 31 -0.13 18.88 15.86
N ASP A 32 0.87 19.63 16.32
CA ASP A 32 1.40 20.79 15.60
C ASP A 32 2.33 20.41 14.45
N VAL A 33 2.94 19.22 14.50
CA VAL A 33 3.91 18.77 13.50
C VAL A 33 3.36 17.68 12.58
N HIS A 34 2.30 16.96 12.99
CA HIS A 34 1.73 15.89 12.22
C HIS A 34 0.57 16.39 11.35
N PRO A 35 0.53 16.14 10.02
CA PRO A 35 -0.51 16.67 9.14
C PRO A 35 -1.93 16.17 9.47
N GLY A 36 -2.05 15.05 10.16
CA GLY A 36 -3.31 14.54 10.72
C GLY A 36 -3.68 15.16 12.07
N GLY A 37 -2.84 16.06 12.63
CA GLY A 37 -3.06 16.67 13.95
C GLY A 37 -2.99 15.63 15.07
N GLY A 38 -2.03 14.71 14.99
CA GLY A 38 -1.83 13.64 15.98
C GLY A 38 -2.88 12.53 15.98
N ARG A 39 -3.88 12.60 15.09
CA ARG A 39 -4.95 11.58 14.97
C ARG A 39 -4.45 10.34 14.24
N VAL A 40 -5.17 9.23 14.44
CA VAL A 40 -4.90 7.96 13.78
C VAL A 40 -6.19 7.40 13.19
N CYS A 41 -6.07 6.51 12.19
CA CYS A 41 -7.24 5.83 11.67
C CYS A 41 -7.65 4.66 12.58
N VAL A 42 -8.89 4.22 12.44
CA VAL A 42 -9.46 3.14 13.27
C VAL A 42 -8.63 1.85 13.25
N LYS A 43 -7.91 1.55 12.15
CA LYS A 43 -7.09 0.34 12.04
C LYS A 43 -5.86 0.34 12.98
N ALA A 44 -5.39 1.52 13.40
CA ALA A 44 -4.28 1.62 14.33
C ALA A 44 -4.62 1.01 15.70
N PHE A 45 -5.85 1.14 16.16
CA PHE A 45 -6.30 0.55 17.43
C PHE A 45 -6.25 -0.99 17.42
N GLY A 46 -6.29 -1.62 16.25
CA GLY A 46 -6.14 -3.06 16.09
C GLY A 46 -4.68 -3.57 16.09
N LEU A 47 -3.69 -2.69 16.27
CA LEU A 47 -2.27 -3.10 16.21
C LEU A 47 -1.87 -4.05 17.35
N VAL A 48 -2.44 -3.89 18.53
CA VAL A 48 -2.20 -4.79 19.66
C VAL A 48 -2.67 -6.20 19.32
N GLN A 49 -3.92 -6.34 18.85
CA GLN A 49 -4.46 -7.65 18.46
C GLN A 49 -3.69 -8.26 17.28
N LYS A 50 -3.22 -7.44 16.35
CA LYS A 50 -2.37 -7.90 15.23
C LYS A 50 -1.02 -8.40 15.74
N THR A 51 -0.41 -7.70 16.70
CA THR A 51 0.90 -8.06 17.25
C THR A 51 0.85 -9.37 18.02
N TYR A 52 -0.18 -9.55 18.83
CA TYR A 52 -0.34 -10.73 19.70
C TYR A 52 -1.35 -11.75 19.16
N ASN A 53 -1.59 -11.75 17.86
CA ASN A 53 -2.50 -12.71 17.23
C ASN A 53 -1.96 -14.13 17.43
N PRO A 54 -2.75 -15.07 18.00
CA PRO A 54 -2.32 -16.44 18.22
C PRO A 54 -2.02 -17.21 16.93
N HIS A 55 -2.56 -16.76 15.81
CA HIS A 55 -2.29 -17.35 14.48
C HIS A 55 -1.15 -16.64 13.72
N ARG A 56 -0.37 -15.80 14.41
CA ARG A 56 0.75 -15.13 13.78
C ARG A 56 1.82 -16.16 13.37
N ILE A 57 2.25 -16.08 12.12
CA ILE A 57 3.37 -16.88 11.61
C ILE A 57 4.67 -16.36 12.24
N LEU A 58 5.37 -17.22 12.98
CA LEU A 58 6.60 -16.87 13.69
C LEU A 58 7.86 -17.50 13.11
N THR A 59 7.70 -18.48 12.22
CA THR A 59 8.79 -19.21 11.56
C THR A 59 8.52 -19.32 10.08
N PRO A 60 9.53 -19.57 9.22
CA PRO A 60 9.28 -19.92 7.85
C PRO A 60 8.36 -21.12 7.72
N MET A 61 7.49 -21.12 6.74
CA MET A 61 6.53 -22.20 6.52
C MET A 61 6.75 -22.78 5.12
N LYS A 62 6.87 -24.11 5.05
CA LYS A 62 7.00 -24.85 3.81
C LYS A 62 5.68 -25.49 3.44
N ARG A 63 5.25 -25.27 2.21
CA ARG A 63 4.09 -25.97 1.64
C ARG A 63 4.47 -27.42 1.30
N THR A 64 3.69 -28.37 1.76
CA THR A 64 3.91 -29.81 1.49
C THR A 64 2.98 -30.36 0.42
N ASN A 65 1.76 -29.80 0.29
CA ASN A 65 0.82 -30.21 -0.77
C ASN A 65 1.16 -29.50 -2.09
N PRO A 66 1.58 -30.23 -3.16
CA PRO A 66 1.87 -29.64 -4.46
C PRO A 66 0.61 -29.18 -5.21
N VAL A 67 -0.55 -29.73 -4.88
CA VAL A 67 -1.81 -29.36 -5.51
C VAL A 67 -2.24 -27.99 -5.01
N LYS A 68 -2.56 -27.09 -5.94
CA LYS A 68 -3.02 -25.73 -5.64
C LYS A 68 -4.48 -25.58 -6.04
N GLY A 69 -5.27 -25.08 -5.13
CA GLY A 69 -6.69 -24.85 -5.34
C GLY A 69 -7.27 -24.03 -4.18
N ARG A 70 -8.49 -23.53 -4.38
CA ARG A 70 -9.18 -22.76 -3.34
C ARG A 70 -9.54 -23.64 -2.14
N ASP A 71 -9.92 -24.88 -2.43
CA ASP A 71 -10.42 -25.84 -1.45
C ASP A 71 -9.35 -26.88 -1.07
N GLU A 72 -8.11 -26.65 -1.46
CA GLU A 72 -6.97 -27.51 -1.18
C GLU A 72 -6.20 -27.03 0.05
N ASP A 73 -6.05 -27.91 1.05
CA ASP A 73 -5.18 -27.60 2.17
C ASP A 73 -3.72 -27.54 1.69
N PRO A 74 -3.03 -26.41 1.84
CA PRO A 74 -1.64 -26.28 1.45
C PRO A 74 -0.68 -27.16 2.24
N GLY A 75 -1.08 -27.67 3.41
CA GLY A 75 -0.25 -28.48 4.28
C GLY A 75 1.01 -27.75 4.74
N PHE A 76 0.89 -26.50 5.18
CA PHE A 76 2.05 -25.73 5.66
C PHE A 76 2.64 -26.32 6.92
N VAL A 77 3.93 -26.58 6.90
CA VAL A 77 4.71 -27.03 8.06
C VAL A 77 5.82 -26.03 8.39
N PRO A 78 6.11 -25.76 9.67
CA PRO A 78 7.21 -24.90 10.07
C PRO A 78 8.56 -25.55 9.71
N ILE A 79 9.49 -24.73 9.22
CA ILE A 79 10.88 -25.12 8.95
C ILE A 79 11.83 -24.11 9.61
N SER A 80 13.13 -24.46 9.67
CA SER A 80 14.15 -23.53 10.14
C SER A 80 14.45 -22.45 9.09
N TRP A 81 15.07 -21.36 9.52
CA TRP A 81 15.58 -20.35 8.60
C TRP A 81 16.67 -20.89 7.68
N ASP A 82 17.55 -21.76 8.19
CA ASP A 82 18.61 -22.37 7.40
C ASP A 82 18.02 -23.25 6.29
N GLU A 83 17.04 -24.11 6.62
CA GLU A 83 16.33 -24.89 5.59
C GLU A 83 15.64 -24.00 4.57
N ALA A 84 15.02 -22.91 5.00
CA ALA A 84 14.36 -21.98 4.09
C ALA A 84 15.35 -21.33 3.11
N PHE A 85 16.50 -20.88 3.62
CA PHE A 85 17.56 -20.28 2.78
C PHE A 85 18.18 -21.30 1.84
N ASP A 86 18.45 -22.52 2.28
CA ASP A 86 18.99 -23.58 1.45
C ASP A 86 18.04 -23.93 0.30
N LEU A 87 16.75 -24.07 0.57
CA LEU A 87 15.75 -24.34 -0.46
C LEU A 87 15.65 -23.22 -1.49
N ILE A 88 15.66 -21.96 -1.05
CA ILE A 88 15.60 -20.81 -1.93
C ILE A 88 16.88 -20.70 -2.77
N ALA A 89 18.04 -20.82 -2.11
CA ALA A 89 19.34 -20.74 -2.78
C ALA A 89 19.52 -21.85 -3.82
N ALA A 90 19.16 -23.09 -3.47
CA ALA A 90 19.21 -24.22 -4.41
C ALA A 90 18.37 -23.93 -5.66
N ARG A 91 17.13 -23.46 -5.47
CA ARG A 91 16.25 -23.16 -6.60
C ARG A 91 16.75 -22.02 -7.47
N LEU A 92 17.30 -20.96 -6.86
CA LEU A 92 17.90 -19.85 -7.58
C LEU A 92 19.15 -20.30 -8.35
N ASN A 93 19.98 -21.15 -7.76
CA ASN A 93 21.17 -21.72 -8.43
C ASN A 93 20.79 -22.60 -9.62
N ASP A 94 19.75 -23.42 -9.52
CA ASP A 94 19.21 -24.20 -10.65
C ASP A 94 18.79 -23.30 -11.81
N ILE A 95 18.09 -22.21 -11.51
CA ILE A 95 17.70 -21.23 -12.51
C ILE A 95 18.95 -20.59 -13.15
N ARG A 96 19.92 -20.19 -12.34
CA ARG A 96 21.16 -19.58 -12.82
C ARG A 96 21.95 -20.53 -13.73
N ALA A 97 21.98 -21.81 -13.41
CA ALA A 97 22.65 -22.84 -14.22
C ALA A 97 21.99 -23.02 -15.59
N THR A 98 20.70 -22.77 -15.72
CA THR A 98 19.96 -22.82 -17.00
C THR A 98 20.00 -21.51 -17.80
N GLY A 99 20.59 -20.46 -17.24
CA GLY A 99 20.64 -19.12 -17.80
C GLY A 99 19.64 -18.17 -17.11
N LEU A 100 19.97 -16.88 -17.06
CA LEU A 100 19.16 -15.87 -16.38
C LEU A 100 17.92 -15.42 -17.20
N THR A 101 17.98 -15.63 -18.51
CA THR A 101 16.89 -15.32 -19.44
C THR A 101 16.45 -16.55 -20.21
N ASP A 102 15.26 -16.56 -20.74
CA ASP A 102 14.77 -17.56 -21.69
C ASP A 102 15.29 -17.30 -23.12
N ALA A 103 14.87 -18.13 -24.06
CA ALA A 103 15.29 -18.01 -25.48
C ALA A 103 14.76 -16.70 -26.14
N SER A 104 13.74 -16.07 -25.59
CA SER A 104 13.19 -14.79 -26.08
C SER A 104 13.82 -13.58 -25.38
N GLY A 105 14.78 -13.81 -24.47
CA GLY A 105 15.45 -12.75 -23.71
C GLY A 105 14.71 -12.28 -22.46
N TYR A 106 13.60 -12.91 -22.07
CA TYR A 106 12.88 -12.56 -20.86
C TYR A 106 13.52 -13.15 -19.60
N PRO A 107 13.57 -12.39 -18.49
CA PRO A 107 14.08 -12.89 -17.22
C PRO A 107 13.31 -14.14 -16.75
N ARG A 108 14.05 -15.13 -16.23
CA ARG A 108 13.46 -16.35 -15.65
C ARG A 108 12.99 -16.18 -14.21
N VAL A 109 13.36 -15.08 -13.56
CA VAL A 109 12.92 -14.72 -12.22
C VAL A 109 12.10 -13.46 -12.29
N ALA A 110 10.93 -13.49 -11.67
CA ALA A 110 10.10 -12.33 -11.45
C ALA A 110 10.04 -12.01 -9.97
N ALA A 111 10.02 -10.73 -9.63
CA ALA A 111 9.82 -10.23 -8.28
C ALA A 111 8.63 -9.29 -8.25
N SER A 112 7.64 -9.58 -7.41
CA SER A 112 6.46 -8.73 -7.22
C SER A 112 6.46 -8.17 -5.81
N PHE A 113 6.49 -6.84 -5.72
CA PHE A 113 6.50 -6.13 -4.44
C PHE A 113 5.22 -5.35 -4.26
N GLY A 114 4.64 -5.41 -3.06
CA GLY A 114 3.53 -4.54 -2.70
C GLY A 114 3.99 -3.08 -2.65
N GLY A 115 3.18 -2.16 -3.14
CA GLY A 115 3.35 -0.74 -2.89
C GLY A 115 3.10 -0.47 -1.42
N GLY A 116 4.14 -0.44 -0.62
CA GLY A 116 4.04 -0.22 0.81
C GLY A 116 4.54 1.16 1.20
N GLY A 117 3.92 1.78 2.16
CA GLY A 117 4.42 2.97 2.84
C GLY A 117 5.14 2.66 4.14
N THR A 118 5.45 1.39 4.35
CA THR A 118 6.21 1.01 5.54
C THR A 118 7.65 1.52 5.46
N PRO A 119 8.28 1.81 6.59
CA PRO A 119 9.72 2.06 6.62
C PRO A 119 10.42 0.86 6.03
N GLN A 120 10.99 1.08 4.89
CA GLN A 120 11.45 0.00 4.06
C GLN A 120 12.94 -0.22 4.33
N SER A 121 13.26 -0.54 5.58
CA SER A 121 14.62 -0.92 5.96
C SER A 121 15.15 -2.08 5.13
N TYR A 122 14.27 -2.97 4.67
CA TYR A 122 14.61 -4.04 3.73
C TYR A 122 14.92 -3.52 2.32
N MET A 123 14.56 -2.30 1.97
CA MET A 123 14.86 -1.74 0.65
C MET A 123 16.36 -1.55 0.41
N GLY A 124 17.17 -1.48 1.45
CA GLY A 124 18.62 -1.46 1.33
C GLY A 124 19.21 -2.80 0.87
N THR A 125 18.69 -3.90 1.38
CA THR A 125 19.18 -5.26 1.05
C THR A 125 18.55 -5.81 -0.22
N LEU A 126 17.27 -5.54 -0.47
CA LEU A 126 16.57 -6.02 -1.65
C LEU A 126 17.15 -5.46 -2.96
N PRO A 127 17.36 -4.15 -3.14
CA PRO A 127 18.03 -3.62 -4.32
C PRO A 127 19.43 -4.20 -4.52
N ALA A 128 20.18 -4.44 -3.46
CA ALA A 128 21.49 -5.06 -3.55
C ALA A 128 21.41 -6.51 -4.07
N PHE A 129 20.43 -7.28 -3.58
CA PHE A 129 20.16 -8.61 -4.10
C PHE A 129 19.76 -8.58 -5.59
N LEU A 130 18.84 -7.70 -5.98
CA LEU A 130 18.39 -7.57 -7.37
C LEU A 130 19.55 -7.20 -8.31
N ALA A 131 20.40 -6.28 -7.89
CA ALA A 131 21.58 -5.88 -8.65
C ALA A 131 22.60 -7.01 -8.78
N ALA A 132 22.80 -7.78 -7.72
CA ALA A 132 23.71 -8.94 -7.73
C ALA A 132 23.17 -10.13 -8.52
N TRP A 133 21.85 -10.30 -8.56
CA TRP A 133 21.23 -11.38 -9.33
C TRP A 133 21.39 -11.18 -10.83
N GLY A 134 21.06 -10.00 -11.34
CA GLY A 134 21.03 -9.67 -12.76
C GLY A 134 19.62 -9.41 -13.29
N PRO A 135 19.25 -9.86 -14.49
CA PRO A 135 17.94 -9.61 -15.06
C PRO A 135 16.80 -10.20 -14.21
N ILE A 136 15.87 -9.35 -13.79
CA ILE A 136 14.66 -9.73 -13.07
C ILE A 136 13.47 -8.98 -13.69
N ASP A 137 12.38 -9.68 -13.95
CA ASP A 137 11.10 -9.05 -14.26
C ASP A 137 10.49 -8.53 -12.96
N MET A 138 10.44 -7.22 -12.80
CA MET A 138 10.06 -6.59 -11.54
C MET A 138 8.70 -5.89 -11.65
N GLY A 139 7.72 -6.39 -10.90
CA GLY A 139 6.45 -5.72 -10.66
C GLY A 139 6.50 -4.90 -9.38
N PHE A 140 6.19 -3.61 -9.47
CA PHE A 140 6.14 -2.70 -8.34
C PHE A 140 4.73 -2.16 -8.12
N GLY A 141 4.28 -2.15 -6.87
CA GLY A 141 2.95 -1.69 -6.51
C GLY A 141 1.85 -2.75 -6.67
N SER A 142 0.62 -2.39 -6.34
CA SER A 142 -0.53 -3.25 -6.52
C SER A 142 -0.99 -3.23 -7.98
N GLY A 143 -1.08 -4.38 -8.61
CA GLY A 143 -1.54 -4.51 -10.00
C GLY A 143 -0.44 -4.27 -11.03
N GLN A 144 0.76 -4.72 -10.74
CA GLN A 144 1.92 -4.69 -11.64
C GLN A 144 2.19 -3.30 -12.23
N GLY A 145 2.08 -2.30 -11.39
CA GLY A 145 2.47 -0.94 -11.72
C GLY A 145 1.49 -0.15 -12.57
N VAL A 146 0.42 -0.75 -13.07
CA VAL A 146 -0.50 -0.06 -13.98
C VAL A 146 -1.28 1.06 -13.30
N LYS A 147 -1.70 0.86 -12.05
CA LYS A 147 -2.52 1.86 -11.34
C LYS A 147 -1.71 2.97 -10.71
N CYS A 148 -0.80 2.60 -9.81
CA CYS A 148 -0.04 3.56 -9.04
C CYS A 148 1.16 4.07 -9.85
N TYR A 149 2.03 3.15 -10.28
CA TYR A 149 3.29 3.53 -10.88
C TYR A 149 3.12 4.21 -12.25
N HIS A 150 2.34 3.63 -13.15
CA HIS A 150 2.19 4.19 -14.50
C HIS A 150 1.27 5.41 -14.55
N SER A 151 0.16 5.40 -13.84
CA SER A 151 -0.82 6.49 -13.94
C SER A 151 -0.55 7.65 -12.99
N GLU A 152 0.14 7.42 -11.88
CA GLU A 152 0.42 8.47 -10.89
C GLU A 152 1.89 8.90 -10.93
N HIS A 153 2.82 7.95 -10.78
CA HIS A 153 4.23 8.28 -10.62
C HIS A 153 4.90 8.60 -11.96
N LEU A 154 4.71 7.79 -13.01
CA LEU A 154 5.27 8.11 -14.32
C LEU A 154 4.67 9.39 -14.91
N TYR A 155 3.36 9.60 -14.74
CA TYR A 155 2.73 10.84 -15.13
C TYR A 155 3.33 12.03 -14.36
N GLY A 156 3.48 11.90 -13.06
CA GLY A 156 4.11 12.91 -12.22
C GLY A 156 5.54 13.23 -12.66
N GLU A 157 6.38 12.21 -12.86
CA GLU A 157 7.76 12.37 -13.28
C GLU A 157 7.89 12.99 -14.67
N PHE A 158 7.17 12.48 -15.66
CA PHE A 158 7.30 12.95 -17.05
C PHE A 158 6.74 14.35 -17.28
N TRP A 159 5.62 14.67 -16.63
CA TRP A 159 4.89 15.91 -16.92
C TRP A 159 5.09 16.98 -15.87
N HIS A 160 5.37 16.63 -14.64
CA HIS A 160 5.43 17.55 -13.52
C HIS A 160 6.76 17.51 -12.74
N ARG A 161 7.70 16.63 -13.11
CA ARG A 161 8.98 16.42 -12.39
C ARG A 161 8.76 16.17 -10.90
N ALA A 162 7.71 15.45 -10.57
CA ALA A 162 7.33 15.12 -9.20
C ALA A 162 6.83 13.68 -9.13
N PHE A 163 7.31 12.93 -8.17
CA PHE A 163 6.93 11.52 -8.00
C PHE A 163 5.43 11.34 -7.74
N ILE A 164 4.80 12.28 -7.07
CA ILE A 164 3.37 12.30 -6.79
C ILE A 164 2.80 13.68 -7.10
N VAL A 165 1.71 13.71 -7.82
CA VAL A 165 0.92 14.92 -8.07
C VAL A 165 -0.40 14.78 -7.32
N ALA A 166 -0.73 15.75 -6.49
CA ALA A 166 -1.96 15.80 -5.71
C ALA A 166 -2.64 17.16 -5.85
N PRO A 167 -3.98 17.21 -5.74
CA PRO A 167 -4.67 18.50 -5.74
C PRO A 167 -4.22 19.36 -4.56
N ASP A 168 -4.05 20.64 -4.80
CA ASP A 168 -3.75 21.62 -3.75
C ASP A 168 -5.03 21.97 -2.97
N THR A 169 -5.51 21.02 -2.18
CA THR A 169 -6.73 21.17 -1.40
C THR A 169 -6.74 22.38 -0.44
N PRO A 170 -5.61 22.83 0.15
CA PRO A 170 -5.59 24.04 0.94
C PRO A 170 -6.02 25.31 0.20
N LEU A 171 -5.75 25.40 -1.10
CA LEU A 171 -6.07 26.57 -1.94
C LEU A 171 -7.21 26.30 -2.94
N CYS A 172 -7.58 25.04 -3.15
CA CYS A 172 -8.59 24.65 -4.11
C CYS A 172 -9.98 25.16 -3.70
N ASN A 173 -10.71 25.78 -4.63
CA ASN A 173 -12.09 26.24 -4.44
C ASN A 173 -13.12 25.31 -5.07
N TYR A 174 -12.70 24.53 -6.07
CA TYR A 174 -13.56 23.59 -6.78
C TYR A 174 -12.77 22.34 -7.17
N LEU A 175 -13.27 21.17 -6.82
CA LEU A 175 -12.61 19.88 -7.04
C LEU A 175 -13.56 18.93 -7.76
N ILE A 176 -13.14 18.39 -8.89
CA ILE A 176 -13.79 17.25 -9.54
C ILE A 176 -13.00 15.99 -9.16
N SER A 177 -13.67 15.05 -8.51
CA SER A 177 -13.10 13.79 -8.06
C SER A 177 -13.76 12.63 -8.79
N CYS A 178 -12.97 11.82 -9.49
CA CYS A 178 -13.45 10.69 -10.27
C CYS A 178 -13.02 9.37 -9.60
N GLY A 179 -13.99 8.57 -9.15
CA GLY A 179 -13.79 7.22 -8.66
C GLY A 179 -13.00 7.06 -7.35
N SER A 180 -12.62 8.16 -6.70
CA SER A 180 -11.80 8.11 -5.49
C SER A 180 -12.65 8.33 -4.23
N ASN A 181 -12.71 7.35 -3.34
CA ASN A 181 -13.42 7.46 -2.06
C ASN A 181 -12.46 7.95 -0.95
N VAL A 182 -12.00 9.19 -1.06
CA VAL A 182 -10.97 9.77 -0.17
C VAL A 182 -11.39 9.85 1.29
N GLU A 183 -12.68 10.01 1.58
CA GLU A 183 -13.20 10.05 2.96
C GLU A 183 -13.09 8.69 3.68
N ALA A 184 -12.93 7.60 2.94
CA ALA A 184 -12.72 6.27 3.51
C ALA A 184 -11.26 5.80 3.37
N SER A 185 -10.55 6.19 2.31
CA SER A 185 -9.25 5.60 1.94
C SER A 185 -8.09 6.59 1.91
N GLY A 186 -8.34 7.88 2.04
CA GLY A 186 -7.31 8.91 1.90
C GLY A 186 -6.33 9.05 3.08
N GLY A 187 -6.43 8.17 4.09
CA GLY A 187 -5.67 8.31 5.34
C GLY A 187 -6.09 9.52 6.16
N VAL A 188 -5.61 9.60 7.38
CA VAL A 188 -6.05 10.65 8.33
C VAL A 188 -5.70 12.05 7.82
N ALA A 189 -4.50 12.25 7.34
CA ALA A 189 -4.06 13.56 6.82
C ALA A 189 -4.86 13.98 5.58
N GLY A 190 -5.09 13.05 4.64
CA GLY A 190 -5.89 13.30 3.43
C GLY A 190 -7.34 13.65 3.76
N ILE A 191 -7.99 12.86 4.61
CA ILE A 191 -9.36 13.11 5.06
C ILE A 191 -9.48 14.47 5.73
N ARG A 192 -8.56 14.81 6.63
CA ARG A 192 -8.54 16.11 7.30
C ARG A 192 -8.40 17.26 6.31
N ARG A 193 -7.46 17.19 5.38
CA ARG A 193 -7.26 18.23 4.35
C ARG A 193 -8.55 18.48 3.54
N HIS A 194 -9.26 17.41 3.15
CA HIS A 194 -10.51 17.53 2.43
C HIS A 194 -11.63 18.11 3.31
N ALA A 195 -11.71 17.72 4.59
CA ALA A 195 -12.66 18.28 5.53
C ALA A 195 -12.43 19.77 5.77
N ASP A 196 -11.19 20.18 6.01
CA ASP A 196 -10.79 21.58 6.20
C ASP A 196 -11.07 22.41 4.93
N ALA A 197 -10.81 21.88 3.75
CA ALA A 197 -11.11 22.53 2.49
C ALA A 197 -12.63 22.76 2.30
N ARG A 198 -13.46 21.76 2.64
CA ARG A 198 -14.92 21.91 2.60
C ARG A 198 -15.42 22.93 3.64
N ALA A 199 -14.86 22.92 4.84
CA ALA A 199 -15.19 23.91 5.87
C ALA A 199 -14.86 25.34 5.40
N ARG A 200 -13.80 25.52 4.60
CA ARG A 200 -13.45 26.80 3.98
C ARG A 200 -14.40 27.19 2.84
N GLY A 201 -15.23 26.27 2.33
CA GLY A 201 -16.18 26.51 1.25
C GLY A 201 -15.84 25.86 -0.09
N MET A 202 -14.81 25.01 -0.17
CA MET A 202 -14.48 24.23 -1.37
C MET A 202 -15.71 23.42 -1.82
N LYS A 203 -16.08 23.55 -3.08
CA LYS A 203 -17.08 22.71 -3.74
C LYS A 203 -16.43 21.47 -4.30
N ARG A 204 -17.01 20.29 -4.05
CA ARG A 204 -16.56 19.06 -4.67
C ARG A 204 -17.69 18.41 -5.47
N VAL A 205 -17.37 17.99 -6.69
CA VAL A 205 -18.20 17.10 -7.51
C VAL A 205 -17.58 15.71 -7.47
N GLN A 206 -18.34 14.72 -7.05
CA GLN A 206 -17.89 13.32 -7.04
C GLN A 206 -18.53 12.57 -8.19
N VAL A 207 -17.70 12.05 -9.09
CA VAL A 207 -18.10 11.29 -10.27
C VAL A 207 -17.79 9.80 -10.02
N GLU A 208 -18.82 8.98 -9.85
CA GLU A 208 -18.66 7.55 -9.54
C GLU A 208 -19.94 6.76 -9.78
N PRO A 209 -19.87 5.44 -10.03
CA PRO A 209 -21.04 4.62 -10.31
C PRO A 209 -21.98 4.39 -9.12
N HIS A 210 -21.47 4.48 -7.89
CA HIS A 210 -22.25 4.29 -6.65
C HIS A 210 -21.99 5.44 -5.69
N LEU A 211 -22.96 5.76 -4.86
CA LEU A 211 -22.83 6.81 -3.86
C LEU A 211 -21.92 6.34 -2.72
N SER A 212 -20.66 6.78 -2.72
CA SER A 212 -19.73 6.57 -1.64
C SER A 212 -19.90 7.59 -0.50
N ILE A 213 -19.17 7.39 0.62
CA ILE A 213 -19.09 8.41 1.68
C ILE A 213 -18.57 9.74 1.10
N THR A 214 -17.59 9.68 0.21
CA THR A 214 -17.06 10.87 -0.46
C THR A 214 -18.13 11.56 -1.32
N GLY A 215 -18.92 10.80 -2.06
CA GLY A 215 -20.07 11.32 -2.82
C GLY A 215 -21.11 11.96 -1.91
N ALA A 216 -21.48 11.30 -0.81
CA ALA A 216 -22.42 11.82 0.16
C ALA A 216 -21.97 13.12 0.85
N CYS A 217 -20.65 13.30 0.98
CA CYS A 217 -20.04 14.53 1.52
C CYS A 217 -19.74 15.59 0.45
N SER A 218 -20.07 15.37 -0.82
CA SER A 218 -19.79 16.29 -1.92
C SER A 218 -20.96 17.25 -2.15
N ALA A 219 -20.70 18.38 -2.79
CA ALA A 219 -21.73 19.32 -3.20
C ALA A 219 -22.64 18.73 -4.29
N GLN A 220 -22.09 17.85 -5.11
CA GLN A 220 -22.82 17.13 -6.13
C GLN A 220 -22.23 15.74 -6.34
N TRP A 221 -23.09 14.75 -6.50
CA TRP A 221 -22.74 13.43 -6.99
C TRP A 221 -23.24 13.25 -8.41
N VAL A 222 -22.36 12.78 -9.29
CA VAL A 222 -22.66 12.48 -10.69
C VAL A 222 -22.54 10.98 -10.89
N PRO A 223 -23.65 10.24 -10.96
CA PRO A 223 -23.61 8.81 -11.23
C PRO A 223 -23.24 8.58 -12.70
N ILE A 224 -22.19 7.79 -12.92
CA ILE A 224 -21.79 7.33 -14.25
C ILE A 224 -21.94 5.82 -14.35
N LYS A 225 -22.09 5.30 -15.57
CA LYS A 225 -21.99 3.86 -15.81
C LYS A 225 -20.56 3.41 -15.59
N PRO A 226 -20.30 2.23 -14.97
CA PRO A 226 -18.94 1.69 -14.87
C PRO A 226 -18.22 1.69 -16.22
N LYS A 227 -16.94 2.06 -16.24
CA LYS A 227 -16.07 2.14 -17.42
C LYS A 227 -16.44 3.25 -18.43
N THR A 228 -17.22 4.25 -18.03
CA THR A 228 -17.54 5.39 -18.90
C THR A 228 -16.80 6.68 -18.49
N ASP A 229 -15.76 6.57 -17.67
CA ASP A 229 -14.97 7.71 -17.19
C ASP A 229 -14.40 8.54 -18.35
N ALA A 230 -13.87 7.88 -19.39
CA ALA A 230 -13.33 8.57 -20.57
C ALA A 230 -14.42 9.37 -21.30
N ALA A 231 -15.63 8.82 -21.43
CA ALA A 231 -16.74 9.52 -22.07
C ALA A 231 -17.23 10.73 -21.25
N PHE A 232 -17.01 10.71 -19.95
CA PHE A 232 -17.30 11.87 -19.09
C PHE A 232 -16.24 12.96 -19.20
N LEU A 233 -14.96 12.57 -19.41
CA LEU A 233 -13.82 13.49 -19.46
C LEU A 233 -13.62 14.14 -20.82
N PHE A 234 -14.17 13.58 -21.89
CA PHE A 234 -14.13 14.08 -23.28
C PHE A 234 -15.47 14.67 -23.73
#